data_05ddfec737ff378f2ad9c68e2f8dcec1
#
_entry.id   05ddfec737ff378f2ad9c68e2f8dcec1
#
_cell.length_a   1.000
_cell.length_b   1.000
_cell.length_c   1.000
_cell.angle_alpha   90.00
_cell.angle_beta   90.00
_cell.angle_gamma   90.00
#
_symmetry.space_group_name_H-M   'P 1'
#
loop_
_entity.id
_entity.type
_entity.pdbx_description
1 polymer ?
#
loop_
_entity_poly.entity_id
_entity_poly.type
_entity_poly.pdbx_seq_one_letter_code
_entity_poly.pdbx_strand_id
1 'polypeptide(L)'
;MQQILFLLFSCFTHTTWGLRLHSYFTPGMMMQREVGTKVWGYDLVGNLQADLTCQVDGETVVHHLPTTRSMEGIWEAELPPQVASTVCDFQASSETEDVVLTDIMFGDIWLCSGQSNMEMHMRNINNSTEEIAASASFTSIRYTVIKNAVSETEDPDADVLLEHPWADPTAAELAGMSAVCFLYARSLQQLWQADGQEAVPLGLIDSDWGGTRVEAWSTPQSLASCNVRPQCPENSPQNCDSRLYNDMINPLARVALKGFLWYQGEGNSKWNRDLYNCTFPALIDAWRDLFSSNSNTDPDAPFGFVQLAPWRPDTLEAGFPVIRWHQTADYGFVPNERLEKVFMASPLDTFDDREGYPGGIHPGYKQIVGERLAVAGMFVAYGNDMDTGPYRPYGPVPTLVEIDSSNVIKVTYGDDIVYDNTEISGFYYCQDDPESCDSTDTLERWVEIASDAVTMVDSKTLSINAQFPSDHFSFAYAWRETPVKRYLGLPVYGDEQHFSLPSPPWKVACSVQPPVCS
;
A
#
# COMPACT_ATOMS: atom_id res chain seq x y z
N MET A 1 17.54 -64.51 -25.59
CA MET A 1 17.45 -63.05 -25.34
C MET A 1 16.01 -62.73 -24.94
N GLN A 2 15.72 -62.75 -23.62
CA GLN A 2 14.44 -62.38 -23.07
C GLN A 2 14.59 -60.91 -22.52
N GLN A 3 13.83 -59.99 -23.11
CA GLN A 3 13.69 -58.65 -22.58
C GLN A 3 12.70 -58.69 -21.40
N ILE A 4 13.18 -58.35 -20.21
CA ILE A 4 12.36 -58.15 -19.02
C ILE A 4 11.95 -56.66 -19.03
N LEU A 5 10.65 -56.44 -19.23
CA LEU A 5 10.00 -55.12 -19.16
C LEU A 5 9.76 -54.78 -17.66
N PHE A 6 10.55 -53.87 -17.08
CA PHE A 6 10.28 -53.33 -15.76
C PHE A 6 9.17 -52.26 -15.88
N LEU A 7 7.96 -52.62 -15.47
CA LEU A 7 6.89 -51.69 -15.19
C LEU A 7 7.20 -51.02 -13.83
N LEU A 8 7.67 -49.78 -13.89
CA LEU A 8 7.73 -48.91 -12.72
C LEU A 8 6.28 -48.50 -12.37
N PHE A 9 5.69 -49.19 -11.40
CA PHE A 9 4.53 -48.68 -10.69
C PHE A 9 5.00 -47.48 -9.82
N SER A 10 4.74 -46.28 -10.28
CA SER A 10 4.78 -45.08 -9.45
C SER A 10 3.67 -45.23 -8.41
N CYS A 11 4.05 -45.62 -7.19
CA CYS A 11 3.17 -45.61 -6.04
C CYS A 11 2.96 -44.17 -5.64
N PHE A 12 1.95 -43.51 -6.19
CA PHE A 12 1.43 -42.28 -5.60
C PHE A 12 0.89 -42.68 -4.22
N THR A 13 1.63 -42.34 -3.18
CA THR A 13 1.09 -42.33 -1.82
C THR A 13 0.03 -41.23 -1.80
N HIS A 14 -1.23 -41.64 -2.01
CA HIS A 14 -2.36 -40.78 -1.69
C HIS A 14 -2.30 -40.54 -0.17
N THR A 15 -1.75 -39.43 0.24
CA THR A 15 -2.03 -38.89 1.57
C THR A 15 -3.53 -38.67 1.61
N THR A 16 -4.24 -39.45 2.41
CA THR A 16 -5.65 -39.23 2.71
C THR A 16 -5.72 -37.94 3.52
N TRP A 17 -6.03 -36.85 2.84
CA TRP A 17 -6.34 -35.59 3.51
C TRP A 17 -7.70 -35.77 4.17
N GLY A 18 -7.76 -35.74 5.50
CA GLY A 18 -9.00 -35.56 6.24
C GLY A 18 -9.57 -34.16 6.00
N LEU A 19 -10.77 -33.91 6.48
CA LEU A 19 -11.43 -32.61 6.43
C LEU A 19 -10.55 -31.56 7.14
N ARG A 20 -10.13 -30.52 6.43
CA ARG A 20 -9.40 -29.38 7.02
C ARG A 20 -9.73 -28.07 6.33
N LEU A 21 -9.61 -26.98 7.07
CA LEU A 21 -9.63 -25.63 6.52
C LEU A 21 -8.30 -25.31 5.83
N HIS A 22 -8.34 -24.37 4.88
CA HIS A 22 -7.14 -23.70 4.41
C HIS A 22 -6.44 -23.01 5.58
N SER A 23 -5.11 -22.99 5.58
CA SER A 23 -4.30 -22.50 6.71
C SER A 23 -4.51 -21.02 7.06
N TYR A 24 -5.04 -20.23 6.15
CA TYR A 24 -5.45 -18.83 6.39
C TYR A 24 -6.51 -18.69 7.50
N PHE A 25 -7.39 -19.70 7.65
CA PHE A 25 -8.49 -19.66 8.60
C PHE A 25 -8.03 -20.10 9.99
N THR A 26 -8.01 -19.17 10.92
CA THR A 26 -7.71 -19.44 12.34
C THR A 26 -8.75 -18.76 13.24
N PRO A 27 -9.03 -19.31 14.44
CA PRO A 27 -9.95 -18.69 15.38
C PRO A 27 -9.60 -17.22 15.66
N GLY A 28 -10.60 -16.40 15.89
CA GLY A 28 -10.41 -14.97 16.11
C GLY A 28 -10.17 -14.17 14.83
N MET A 29 -10.40 -14.75 13.66
CA MET A 29 -10.18 -14.04 12.39
C MET A 29 -11.23 -12.96 12.13
N MET A 30 -10.92 -12.09 11.15
CA MET A 30 -11.88 -11.13 10.61
C MET A 30 -12.22 -11.46 9.16
N MET A 31 -13.48 -11.23 8.77
CA MET A 31 -13.98 -11.36 7.41
C MET A 31 -14.60 -10.06 6.92
N GLN A 32 -14.57 -9.85 5.59
CA GLN A 32 -15.12 -8.65 4.98
C GLN A 32 -16.63 -8.56 5.20
N ARG A 33 -17.10 -7.41 5.72
CA ARG A 33 -18.51 -7.10 5.93
C ARG A 33 -19.26 -6.78 4.63
N GLU A 34 -20.59 -6.85 4.68
CA GLU A 34 -21.53 -6.36 3.64
C GLU A 34 -21.42 -7.06 2.27
N VAL A 35 -20.55 -8.06 2.13
CA VAL A 35 -20.41 -8.89 0.94
C VAL A 35 -20.42 -10.37 1.32
N GLY A 36 -20.73 -11.25 0.37
CA GLY A 36 -20.53 -12.68 0.55
C GLY A 36 -19.03 -12.96 0.70
N THR A 37 -18.65 -13.81 1.66
CA THR A 37 -17.28 -14.22 1.89
C THR A 37 -17.14 -15.72 1.79
N LYS A 38 -15.96 -16.21 1.39
CA LYS A 38 -15.74 -17.63 1.18
C LYS A 38 -14.95 -18.24 2.33
N VAL A 39 -15.36 -19.46 2.74
CA VAL A 39 -14.55 -20.36 3.54
C VAL A 39 -14.26 -21.59 2.70
N TRP A 40 -13.01 -22.01 2.63
CA TRP A 40 -12.59 -23.16 1.84
C TRP A 40 -11.56 -24.00 2.57
N GLY A 41 -11.38 -25.19 2.06
CA GLY A 41 -10.44 -26.14 2.62
C GLY A 41 -10.34 -27.39 1.76
N TYR A 42 -9.84 -28.46 2.34
CA TYR A 42 -9.52 -29.69 1.63
C TYR A 42 -10.26 -30.86 2.27
N ASP A 43 -10.84 -31.70 1.43
CA ASP A 43 -11.44 -32.99 1.80
C ASP A 43 -11.52 -33.90 0.58
N LEU A 44 -11.06 -35.11 0.69
CA LEU A 44 -11.12 -36.09 -0.39
C LEU A 44 -12.39 -36.99 -0.35
N VAL A 45 -13.15 -36.99 0.75
CA VAL A 45 -14.24 -37.97 0.94
C VAL A 45 -15.46 -37.34 1.64
N GLY A 46 -16.63 -37.40 0.99
CA GLY A 46 -17.91 -37.24 1.66
C GLY A 46 -18.77 -36.06 1.23
N ASN A 47 -20.01 -36.05 1.74
CA ASN A 47 -20.91 -34.92 1.69
C ASN A 47 -20.57 -33.99 2.86
N LEU A 48 -20.30 -32.73 2.57
CA LEU A 48 -20.04 -31.70 3.58
C LEU A 48 -21.33 -30.95 3.91
N GLN A 49 -21.58 -30.77 5.21
CA GLN A 49 -22.55 -29.81 5.75
C GLN A 49 -21.75 -28.65 6.34
N ALA A 50 -22.16 -27.42 6.05
CA ALA A 50 -21.55 -26.23 6.60
C ALA A 50 -22.60 -25.31 7.19
N ASP A 51 -22.32 -24.83 8.41
CA ASP A 51 -23.19 -23.94 9.15
C ASP A 51 -22.42 -22.71 9.63
N LEU A 52 -23.06 -21.54 9.53
CA LEU A 52 -22.58 -20.31 10.15
C LEU A 52 -23.58 -19.91 11.26
N THR A 53 -23.11 -19.80 12.47
CA THR A 53 -23.91 -19.42 13.64
C THR A 53 -23.50 -18.03 14.11
N CYS A 54 -24.37 -17.05 14.01
CA CYS A 54 -24.10 -15.65 14.35
C CYS A 54 -24.93 -15.19 15.57
N GLN A 55 -24.39 -14.24 16.31
CA GLN A 55 -25.09 -13.48 17.34
C GLN A 55 -25.52 -12.14 16.75
N VAL A 56 -26.85 -11.96 16.56
CA VAL A 56 -27.43 -10.75 15.99
C VAL A 56 -28.50 -10.24 16.93
N ASP A 57 -28.36 -9.03 17.45
CA ASP A 57 -29.32 -8.38 18.37
C ASP A 57 -29.69 -9.25 19.61
N GLY A 58 -28.76 -10.07 20.08
CA GLY A 58 -28.92 -10.98 21.22
C GLY A 58 -29.64 -12.29 20.87
N GLU A 59 -29.96 -12.53 19.61
CA GLU A 59 -30.52 -13.79 19.10
C GLU A 59 -29.44 -14.59 18.36
N THR A 60 -29.56 -15.91 18.42
CA THR A 60 -28.72 -16.83 17.66
C THR A 60 -29.37 -17.13 16.32
N VAL A 61 -28.67 -16.77 15.23
CA VAL A 61 -29.10 -17.04 13.86
C VAL A 61 -28.18 -18.09 13.25
N VAL A 62 -28.74 -19.17 12.70
CA VAL A 62 -28.00 -20.23 12.03
C VAL A 62 -28.28 -20.20 10.54
N HIS A 63 -27.23 -20.10 9.74
CA HIS A 63 -27.27 -20.20 8.29
C HIS A 63 -26.74 -21.58 7.86
N HIS A 64 -27.57 -22.40 7.22
CA HIS A 64 -27.14 -23.63 6.57
C HIS A 64 -26.59 -23.30 5.18
N LEU A 65 -25.34 -23.62 4.93
CA LEU A 65 -24.60 -23.16 3.75
C LEU A 65 -24.47 -24.30 2.72
N PRO A 66 -24.75 -24.01 1.42
CA PRO A 66 -24.40 -24.94 0.37
C PRO A 66 -22.90 -25.02 0.23
N THR A 67 -22.39 -26.24 0.05
CA THR A 67 -20.96 -26.46 -0.22
C THR A 67 -20.77 -26.90 -1.67
N THR A 68 -19.72 -26.41 -2.30
CA THR A 68 -19.23 -26.86 -3.59
C THR A 68 -17.91 -27.59 -3.40
N ARG A 69 -17.53 -28.42 -4.40
CA ARG A 69 -16.29 -29.19 -4.33
C ARG A 69 -15.67 -29.34 -5.70
N SER A 70 -14.36 -29.13 -5.81
CA SER A 70 -13.59 -29.42 -7.01
C SER A 70 -13.21 -30.91 -7.11
N MET A 71 -12.72 -31.33 -8.28
CA MET A 71 -12.22 -32.70 -8.48
C MET A 71 -10.90 -32.94 -7.71
N GLU A 72 -10.17 -31.89 -7.41
CA GLU A 72 -8.92 -31.89 -6.66
C GLU A 72 -9.14 -32.00 -5.14
N GLY A 73 -10.41 -32.01 -4.69
CA GLY A 73 -10.78 -32.15 -3.28
C GLY A 73 -10.80 -30.83 -2.50
N ILE A 74 -10.89 -29.69 -3.19
CA ILE A 74 -11.11 -28.41 -2.54
C ILE A 74 -12.60 -28.21 -2.38
N TRP A 75 -13.04 -27.96 -1.16
CA TRP A 75 -14.41 -27.56 -0.87
C TRP A 75 -14.50 -26.07 -0.54
N GLU A 76 -15.63 -25.48 -0.84
CA GLU A 76 -15.91 -24.08 -0.62
C GLU A 76 -17.36 -23.90 -0.13
N ALA A 77 -17.55 -23.00 0.86
CA ALA A 77 -18.84 -22.50 1.30
C ALA A 77 -18.86 -20.98 1.25
N GLU A 78 -19.92 -20.38 0.73
CA GLU A 78 -20.08 -18.93 0.72
C GLU A 78 -20.94 -18.50 1.91
N LEU A 79 -20.40 -17.63 2.76
CA LEU A 79 -21.09 -17.03 3.90
C LEU A 79 -21.95 -15.85 3.41
N PRO A 80 -23.17 -15.70 3.91
CA PRO A 80 -24.00 -14.55 3.57
C PRO A 80 -23.39 -13.24 4.12
N PRO A 81 -23.67 -12.10 3.46
CA PRO A 81 -23.23 -10.80 3.94
C PRO A 81 -23.62 -10.55 5.39
N GLN A 82 -22.67 -10.09 6.21
CA GLN A 82 -22.91 -9.68 7.60
C GLN A 82 -22.59 -8.20 7.77
N VAL A 83 -23.26 -7.55 8.72
CA VAL A 83 -22.95 -6.15 9.08
C VAL A 83 -21.72 -6.09 9.98
N ALA A 84 -21.11 -4.89 10.09
CA ALA A 84 -19.96 -4.65 10.95
C ALA A 84 -20.23 -5.10 12.40
N SER A 85 -19.19 -5.57 13.08
CA SER A 85 -19.21 -6.03 14.48
C SER A 85 -20.05 -7.31 14.74
N THR A 86 -20.65 -7.93 13.71
CA THR A 86 -21.26 -9.25 13.88
C THR A 86 -20.19 -10.28 14.22
N VAL A 87 -20.45 -11.14 15.21
CA VAL A 87 -19.55 -12.24 15.59
C VAL A 87 -20.25 -13.56 15.33
N CYS A 88 -19.55 -14.48 14.66
CA CYS A 88 -20.07 -15.78 14.25
C CYS A 88 -19.06 -16.90 14.52
N ASP A 89 -19.60 -18.13 14.58
CA ASP A 89 -18.83 -19.37 14.52
C ASP A 89 -19.19 -20.13 13.23
N PHE A 90 -18.20 -20.70 12.58
CA PHE A 90 -18.38 -21.55 11.39
C PHE A 90 -18.03 -22.99 11.73
N GLN A 91 -18.85 -23.93 11.26
CA GLN A 91 -18.58 -25.36 11.35
C GLN A 91 -18.78 -26.03 9.99
N ALA A 92 -17.83 -26.86 9.58
CA ALA A 92 -18.04 -27.79 8.48
C ALA A 92 -17.85 -29.23 8.98
N SER A 93 -18.76 -30.11 8.58
CA SER A 93 -18.85 -31.50 9.07
C SER A 93 -18.91 -32.46 7.89
N SER A 94 -18.10 -33.51 7.94
CA SER A 94 -18.16 -34.70 7.09
C SER A 94 -18.76 -35.86 7.86
N GLU A 95 -18.84 -37.04 7.27
CA GLU A 95 -19.30 -38.26 7.97
C GLU A 95 -18.38 -38.68 9.14
N THR A 96 -17.14 -38.23 9.16
CA THR A 96 -16.10 -38.73 10.09
C THR A 96 -15.39 -37.63 10.88
N GLU A 97 -15.41 -36.39 10.40
CA GLU A 97 -14.61 -35.29 10.96
C GLU A 97 -15.40 -33.98 10.93
N ASP A 98 -15.14 -33.14 11.91
CA ASP A 98 -15.65 -31.76 12.01
C ASP A 98 -14.47 -30.80 12.03
N VAL A 99 -14.63 -29.64 11.40
CA VAL A 99 -13.76 -28.47 11.57
C VAL A 99 -14.58 -27.30 12.04
N VAL A 100 -14.03 -26.55 13.00
CA VAL A 100 -14.71 -25.40 13.62
C VAL A 100 -13.79 -24.19 13.59
N LEU A 101 -14.36 -23.05 13.22
CA LEU A 101 -13.71 -21.75 13.24
C LEU A 101 -14.54 -20.84 14.14
N THR A 102 -13.99 -20.43 15.26
CA THR A 102 -14.70 -19.64 16.29
C THR A 102 -14.31 -18.19 16.28
N ASP A 103 -15.18 -17.34 16.81
CA ASP A 103 -14.93 -15.91 17.01
C ASP A 103 -14.57 -15.18 15.71
N ILE A 104 -15.34 -15.43 14.64
CA ILE A 104 -15.23 -14.70 13.39
C ILE A 104 -15.92 -13.34 13.54
N MET A 105 -15.18 -12.25 13.40
CA MET A 105 -15.73 -10.89 13.41
C MET A 105 -15.86 -10.36 11.99
N PHE A 106 -16.92 -9.59 11.69
CA PHE A 106 -17.08 -8.94 10.39
C PHE A 106 -16.71 -7.46 10.48
N GLY A 107 -15.84 -7.05 9.55
CA GLY A 107 -15.29 -5.69 9.45
C GLY A 107 -14.68 -5.44 8.08
N ASP A 108 -13.88 -4.40 7.94
CA ASP A 108 -13.17 -4.09 6.68
C ASP A 108 -11.77 -4.71 6.68
N ILE A 109 -11.47 -5.52 5.66
CA ILE A 109 -10.20 -6.25 5.52
C ILE A 109 -9.24 -5.50 4.61
N TRP A 110 -8.04 -5.20 5.10
CA TRP A 110 -6.97 -4.57 4.34
C TRP A 110 -5.78 -5.50 4.18
N LEU A 111 -5.30 -5.67 2.94
CA LEU A 111 -4.05 -6.37 2.64
C LEU A 111 -2.91 -5.37 2.59
N CYS A 112 -1.98 -5.46 3.55
CA CYS A 112 -0.79 -4.62 3.64
C CYS A 112 0.39 -5.37 3.02
N SER A 113 1.09 -4.76 2.05
CA SER A 113 2.21 -5.39 1.40
C SER A 113 3.28 -4.38 0.97
N GLY A 114 4.44 -4.87 0.58
CA GLY A 114 5.56 -4.04 0.17
C GLY A 114 6.91 -4.58 0.59
N GLN A 115 7.83 -3.66 0.93
CA GLN A 115 9.17 -4.01 1.37
C GLN A 115 9.48 -3.51 2.80
N SER A 116 10.74 -3.40 3.15
CA SER A 116 11.23 -3.15 4.51
C SER A 116 10.58 -1.97 5.26
N ASN A 117 10.10 -0.94 4.58
CA ASN A 117 9.36 0.15 5.21
C ASN A 117 7.91 -0.23 5.55
N MET A 118 7.30 -1.21 4.86
CA MET A 118 6.07 -1.87 5.28
C MET A 118 6.36 -2.89 6.39
N GLU A 119 7.37 -3.75 6.21
CA GLU A 119 7.80 -4.77 7.18
C GLU A 119 8.26 -4.19 8.54
N MET A 120 8.58 -2.90 8.60
CA MET A 120 9.05 -2.27 9.82
C MET A 120 8.06 -2.42 10.97
N HIS A 121 8.46 -3.19 11.98
CA HIS A 121 7.59 -3.57 13.10
C HIS A 121 7.32 -2.42 14.09
N MET A 122 6.20 -2.49 14.80
CA MET A 122 5.82 -1.54 15.86
C MET A 122 6.91 -1.36 16.94
N ARG A 123 7.67 -2.41 17.29
CA ARG A 123 8.80 -2.31 18.25
C ARG A 123 9.96 -1.43 17.77
N ASN A 124 10.03 -1.11 16.49
CA ASN A 124 11.14 -0.40 15.85
C ASN A 124 10.84 1.07 15.54
N ILE A 125 9.62 1.54 15.77
CA ILE A 125 9.26 2.94 15.51
C ILE A 125 9.66 3.85 16.68
N ASN A 126 9.61 5.15 16.45
CA ASN A 126 9.77 6.15 17.51
C ASN A 126 8.67 5.99 18.56
N ASN A 127 9.02 6.13 19.86
CA ASN A 127 8.09 5.97 20.97
C ASN A 127 7.34 4.62 20.99
N SER A 128 7.99 3.55 20.51
CA SER A 128 7.37 2.23 20.32
C SER A 128 6.68 1.68 21.57
N THR A 129 7.25 1.90 22.75
CA THR A 129 6.69 1.41 24.01
C THR A 129 5.33 2.05 24.31
N GLU A 130 5.24 3.37 24.19
CA GLU A 130 4.03 4.14 24.40
C GLU A 130 2.99 3.84 23.33
N GLU A 131 3.42 3.72 22.07
CA GLU A 131 2.56 3.41 20.94
C GLU A 131 1.94 2.01 21.03
N ILE A 132 2.72 1.01 21.41
CA ILE A 132 2.25 -0.36 21.61
C ILE A 132 1.25 -0.40 22.77
N ALA A 133 1.56 0.28 23.89
CA ALA A 133 0.68 0.33 25.05
C ALA A 133 -0.66 1.02 24.74
N ALA A 134 -0.64 2.13 24.00
CA ALA A 134 -1.85 2.82 23.55
C ALA A 134 -2.67 1.98 22.57
N SER A 135 -2.00 1.28 21.68
CA SER A 135 -2.62 0.47 20.63
C SER A 135 -3.36 -0.78 21.15
N ALA A 136 -2.95 -1.33 22.28
CA ALA A 136 -3.61 -2.48 22.90
C ALA A 136 -5.08 -2.21 23.33
N SER A 137 -5.53 -0.95 23.33
CA SER A 137 -6.92 -0.57 23.60
C SER A 137 -7.84 -0.68 22.39
N PHE A 138 -7.31 -0.84 21.16
CA PHE A 138 -8.08 -0.92 19.91
C PHE A 138 -8.48 -2.38 19.60
N THR A 139 -9.30 -2.97 20.47
CA THR A 139 -9.69 -4.40 20.42
C THR A 139 -10.58 -4.78 19.22
N SER A 140 -11.05 -3.81 18.45
CA SER A 140 -11.77 -4.02 17.17
C SER A 140 -10.82 -4.07 15.95
N ILE A 141 -9.51 -4.04 16.15
CA ILE A 141 -8.52 -4.32 15.10
C ILE A 141 -7.99 -5.73 15.34
N ARG A 142 -8.03 -6.59 14.31
CA ARG A 142 -7.41 -7.92 14.33
C ARG A 142 -6.39 -8.02 13.20
N TYR A 143 -5.39 -8.88 13.35
CA TYR A 143 -4.37 -9.01 12.31
C TYR A 143 -3.84 -10.44 12.20
N THR A 144 -3.28 -10.73 11.04
CA THR A 144 -2.51 -11.94 10.74
C THR A 144 -1.29 -11.58 9.92
N VAL A 145 -0.21 -12.37 10.03
CA VAL A 145 1.04 -12.16 9.30
C VAL A 145 1.32 -13.38 8.43
N ILE A 146 1.47 -13.16 7.13
CA ILE A 146 1.87 -14.17 6.17
C ILE A 146 3.38 -14.38 6.30
N LYS A 147 3.80 -15.64 6.39
CA LYS A 147 5.22 -15.98 6.44
C LYS A 147 5.88 -15.78 5.08
N ASN A 148 7.08 -15.22 5.10
CA ASN A 148 7.90 -15.04 3.91
C ASN A 148 8.21 -16.37 3.22
N ALA A 149 7.73 -16.52 1.98
CA ALA A 149 7.95 -17.71 1.16
C ALA A 149 7.94 -17.35 -0.34
N VAL A 150 8.45 -18.23 -1.19
CA VAL A 150 8.57 -18.03 -2.64
C VAL A 150 8.09 -19.27 -3.41
N SER A 151 7.32 -19.07 -4.47
CA SER A 151 6.92 -20.13 -5.39
C SER A 151 7.30 -19.82 -6.83
N GLU A 152 7.72 -20.85 -7.58
CA GLU A 152 8.02 -20.73 -9.02
C GLU A 152 6.75 -20.73 -9.87
N THR A 153 5.69 -21.28 -9.34
CA THR A 153 4.42 -21.49 -10.04
C THR A 153 3.28 -20.81 -9.29
N GLU A 154 2.38 -20.28 -10.04
CA GLU A 154 1.10 -19.78 -9.57
C GLU A 154 0.20 -20.97 -9.20
N ASP A 155 -0.27 -20.98 -7.95
CA ASP A 155 -1.21 -22.00 -7.44
C ASP A 155 -2.20 -21.31 -6.46
N PRO A 156 -3.42 -20.97 -6.93
CA PRO A 156 -4.42 -20.32 -6.08
C PRO A 156 -5.01 -21.27 -5.02
N ASP A 157 -4.67 -22.54 -5.07
CA ASP A 157 -5.11 -23.59 -4.16
C ASP A 157 -4.03 -23.98 -3.14
N ALA A 158 -2.84 -23.35 -3.23
CA ALA A 158 -1.78 -23.57 -2.25
C ALA A 158 -2.17 -23.01 -0.88
N ASP A 159 -1.76 -23.71 0.19
CA ASP A 159 -1.84 -23.17 1.54
C ASP A 159 -0.85 -22.01 1.72
N VAL A 160 -1.26 -20.93 2.38
CA VAL A 160 -0.31 -19.93 2.87
C VAL A 160 0.27 -20.37 4.21
N LEU A 161 1.53 -20.05 4.44
CA LEU A 161 2.11 -20.21 5.77
C LEU A 161 1.86 -18.94 6.58
N LEU A 162 1.33 -19.08 7.78
CA LEU A 162 1.20 -17.96 8.71
C LEU A 162 2.44 -17.90 9.61
N GLU A 163 3.07 -16.74 9.69
CA GLU A 163 4.04 -16.46 10.75
C GLU A 163 3.31 -16.17 12.06
N HIS A 164 2.18 -15.45 11.93
CA HIS A 164 1.29 -15.14 13.04
C HIS A 164 -0.17 -15.43 12.64
N PRO A 165 -0.88 -16.33 13.37
CA PRO A 165 -2.32 -16.53 13.14
C PRO A 165 -3.12 -15.27 13.52
N TRP A 166 -4.39 -15.22 13.14
CA TRP A 166 -5.26 -14.12 13.52
C TRP A 166 -5.28 -13.89 15.03
N ALA A 167 -5.12 -12.62 15.44
CA ALA A 167 -5.05 -12.24 16.85
C ALA A 167 -5.55 -10.82 17.11
N ASP A 168 -5.92 -10.59 18.35
CA ASP A 168 -6.17 -9.26 18.90
C ASP A 168 -4.85 -8.50 19.15
N PRO A 169 -4.84 -7.16 19.19
CA PRO A 169 -3.64 -6.35 19.35
C PRO A 169 -3.13 -6.36 20.81
N THR A 170 -2.76 -7.52 21.33
CA THR A 170 -2.07 -7.57 22.64
C THR A 170 -0.69 -6.92 22.51
N ALA A 171 -0.21 -6.30 23.59
CA ALA A 171 1.06 -5.59 23.55
C ALA A 171 2.27 -6.48 23.16
N ALA A 172 2.23 -7.76 23.49
CA ALA A 172 3.31 -8.70 23.17
C ALA A 172 3.38 -9.02 21.67
N GLU A 173 2.23 -9.24 21.05
CA GLU A 173 2.11 -9.66 19.64
C GLU A 173 2.19 -8.47 18.70
N LEU A 174 1.55 -7.36 19.07
CA LEU A 174 1.59 -6.12 18.29
C LEU A 174 3.02 -5.62 18.03
N ALA A 175 3.96 -5.89 18.92
CA ALA A 175 5.36 -5.51 18.74
C ALA A 175 6.00 -6.06 17.45
N GLY A 176 5.51 -7.19 16.95
CA GLY A 176 5.99 -7.86 15.74
C GLY A 176 5.25 -7.50 14.45
N MET A 177 4.19 -6.71 14.51
CA MET A 177 3.36 -6.37 13.38
C MET A 177 3.91 -5.16 12.60
N SER A 178 3.59 -5.06 11.30
CA SER A 178 3.82 -3.88 10.46
C SER A 178 3.28 -2.62 11.12
N ALA A 179 4.17 -1.65 11.34
CA ALA A 179 3.78 -0.40 12.01
C ALA A 179 2.85 0.44 11.12
N VAL A 180 3.14 0.58 9.83
CA VAL A 180 2.32 1.40 8.92
C VAL A 180 0.93 0.80 8.76
N CYS A 181 0.84 -0.52 8.59
CA CYS A 181 -0.42 -1.24 8.49
C CYS A 181 -1.31 -1.02 9.72
N PHE A 182 -0.76 -1.24 10.92
CA PHE A 182 -1.51 -1.08 12.17
C PHE A 182 -1.87 0.38 12.47
N LEU A 183 -0.92 1.30 12.28
CA LEU A 183 -1.14 2.73 12.55
C LEU A 183 -2.16 3.35 11.58
N TYR A 184 -2.25 2.87 10.34
CA TYR A 184 -3.34 3.22 9.44
C TYR A 184 -4.71 2.86 10.02
N ALA A 185 -4.88 1.61 10.43
CA ALA A 185 -6.14 1.13 11.00
C ALA A 185 -6.52 1.85 12.29
N ARG A 186 -5.56 2.04 13.19
CA ARG A 186 -5.75 2.82 14.42
C ARG A 186 -6.17 4.25 14.13
N SER A 187 -5.50 4.91 13.19
CA SER A 187 -5.83 6.29 12.82
C SER A 187 -7.20 6.41 12.19
N LEU A 188 -7.63 5.46 11.35
CA LEU A 188 -9.01 5.42 10.85
C LEU A 188 -10.04 5.39 11.99
N GLN A 189 -9.84 4.51 12.98
CA GLN A 189 -10.76 4.42 14.12
C GLN A 189 -10.78 5.71 14.94
N GLN A 190 -9.63 6.38 15.09
CA GLN A 190 -9.55 7.67 15.76
C GLN A 190 -10.28 8.79 14.99
N LEU A 191 -10.17 8.81 13.66
CA LEU A 191 -10.87 9.76 12.80
C LEU A 191 -12.38 9.57 12.87
N TRP A 192 -12.91 8.34 12.78
CA TRP A 192 -14.34 8.08 12.97
C TRP A 192 -14.84 8.53 14.33
N GLN A 193 -14.09 8.28 15.40
CA GLN A 193 -14.44 8.73 16.74
C GLN A 193 -14.46 10.26 16.85
N ALA A 194 -13.48 10.94 16.22
CA ALA A 194 -13.43 12.40 16.17
C ALA A 194 -14.62 13.01 15.42
N ASP A 195 -15.09 12.32 14.37
CA ASP A 195 -16.28 12.69 13.60
C ASP A 195 -17.60 12.29 14.30
N GLY A 196 -17.54 11.65 15.47
CA GLY A 196 -18.72 11.15 16.20
C GLY A 196 -19.39 9.95 15.53
N GLN A 197 -18.66 9.23 14.68
CA GLN A 197 -19.12 8.01 13.99
C GLN A 197 -18.74 6.76 14.79
N GLU A 198 -19.48 5.68 14.59
CA GLU A 198 -19.11 4.38 15.10
C GLU A 198 -17.93 3.81 14.31
N ALA A 199 -16.90 3.40 15.01
CA ALA A 199 -15.70 2.85 14.37
C ALA A 199 -15.98 1.45 13.81
N VAL A 200 -15.65 1.23 12.55
CA VAL A 200 -15.75 -0.08 11.89
C VAL A 200 -14.59 -0.97 12.38
N PRO A 201 -14.84 -2.25 12.73
CA PRO A 201 -13.77 -3.22 12.97
C PRO A 201 -12.87 -3.37 11.74
N LEU A 202 -11.58 -3.53 11.96
CA LEU A 202 -10.58 -3.60 10.90
C LEU A 202 -9.73 -4.87 11.02
N GLY A 203 -9.68 -5.64 9.94
CA GLY A 203 -8.82 -6.80 9.78
C GLY A 203 -7.62 -6.48 8.89
N LEU A 204 -6.43 -6.85 9.34
CA LEU A 204 -5.19 -6.56 8.66
C LEU A 204 -4.48 -7.86 8.29
N ILE A 205 -4.18 -8.03 7.02
CA ILE A 205 -3.34 -9.11 6.49
C ILE A 205 -2.00 -8.49 6.15
N ASP A 206 -0.97 -8.84 6.89
CA ASP A 206 0.40 -8.37 6.68
C ASP A 206 1.16 -9.38 5.81
N SER A 207 1.53 -8.98 4.58
CA SER A 207 2.19 -9.81 3.59
C SER A 207 3.27 -9.00 2.88
N ASP A 208 4.43 -8.88 3.51
CA ASP A 208 5.52 -8.04 3.04
C ASP A 208 6.89 -8.72 3.16
N TRP A 209 7.92 -8.19 2.48
CA TRP A 209 9.29 -8.69 2.56
C TRP A 209 10.31 -7.61 2.21
N GLY A 210 11.23 -7.33 3.14
CA GLY A 210 12.27 -6.32 3.00
C GLY A 210 13.23 -6.53 1.82
N GLY A 211 13.63 -5.43 1.18
CA GLY A 211 14.58 -5.43 0.07
C GLY A 211 14.05 -5.99 -1.24
N THR A 212 12.72 -6.10 -1.39
CA THR A 212 12.10 -6.65 -2.60
C THR A 212 11.72 -5.57 -3.61
N ARG A 213 11.59 -5.97 -4.86
CA ARG A 213 11.24 -5.13 -6.00
C ARG A 213 9.79 -5.38 -6.41
N VAL A 214 9.17 -4.40 -7.07
CA VAL A 214 7.79 -4.49 -7.55
C VAL A 214 7.58 -5.72 -8.45
N GLU A 215 8.58 -6.11 -9.23
CA GLU A 215 8.51 -7.25 -10.14
C GLU A 215 8.24 -8.59 -9.42
N ALA A 216 8.74 -8.76 -8.21
CA ALA A 216 8.51 -9.98 -7.43
C ALA A 216 7.04 -10.16 -7.00
N TRP A 217 6.32 -9.06 -6.85
CA TRP A 217 4.91 -8.99 -6.43
C TRP A 217 3.92 -8.86 -7.58
N SER A 218 4.42 -8.83 -8.82
CA SER A 218 3.65 -8.62 -10.03
C SER A 218 3.36 -9.94 -10.75
N THR A 219 2.25 -10.00 -11.50
CA THR A 219 1.97 -11.14 -12.37
C THR A 219 2.91 -11.16 -13.58
N PRO A 220 3.19 -12.34 -14.17
CA PRO A 220 3.97 -12.42 -15.41
C PRO A 220 3.35 -11.57 -16.54
N GLN A 221 2.01 -11.49 -16.60
CA GLN A 221 1.27 -10.74 -17.62
C GLN A 221 1.46 -9.22 -17.46
N SER A 222 1.37 -8.70 -16.22
CA SER A 222 1.59 -7.28 -15.94
C SER A 222 3.02 -6.85 -16.26
N LEU A 223 4.02 -7.69 -15.93
CA LEU A 223 5.42 -7.43 -16.27
C LEU A 223 5.66 -7.42 -17.79
N ALA A 224 5.06 -8.37 -18.50
CA ALA A 224 5.17 -8.45 -19.96
C ALA A 224 4.54 -7.22 -20.65
N SER A 225 3.41 -6.71 -20.14
CA SER A 225 2.77 -5.50 -20.67
C SER A 225 3.64 -4.24 -20.55
N CYS A 226 4.52 -4.20 -19.54
CA CYS A 226 5.48 -3.14 -19.31
C CYS A 226 6.86 -3.40 -19.94
N ASN A 227 6.99 -4.42 -20.79
CA ASN A 227 8.25 -4.81 -21.43
C ASN A 227 9.39 -5.14 -20.43
N VAL A 228 9.07 -5.56 -19.23
CA VAL A 228 10.06 -6.02 -18.26
C VAL A 228 10.70 -7.31 -18.77
N ARG A 229 12.03 -7.35 -18.79
CA ARG A 229 12.76 -8.58 -19.15
C ARG A 229 12.78 -9.53 -17.97
N PRO A 230 12.40 -10.81 -18.13
CA PRO A 230 12.39 -11.78 -17.05
C PRO A 230 13.72 -11.86 -16.31
N GLN A 231 13.68 -11.85 -14.98
CA GLN A 231 14.86 -11.86 -14.12
C GLN A 231 14.66 -12.70 -12.87
N CYS A 232 15.75 -13.37 -12.49
CA CYS A 232 15.83 -14.11 -11.24
C CYS A 232 17.27 -14.05 -10.72
N PRO A 233 17.58 -13.12 -9.78
CA PRO A 233 18.93 -13.01 -9.25
C PRO A 233 19.33 -14.23 -8.43
N GLU A 234 20.50 -14.83 -8.71
CA GLU A 234 20.97 -16.10 -8.12
C GLU A 234 21.00 -16.11 -6.58
N ASN A 235 21.32 -14.95 -5.95
CA ASN A 235 21.47 -14.85 -4.50
C ASN A 235 20.29 -14.12 -3.82
N SER A 236 19.17 -13.96 -4.52
CA SER A 236 18.02 -13.21 -4.01
C SER A 236 16.72 -13.79 -4.58
N PRO A 237 16.36 -15.02 -4.22
CA PRO A 237 15.20 -15.71 -4.81
C PRO A 237 13.88 -14.95 -4.58
N GLN A 238 13.78 -14.16 -3.50
CA GLN A 238 12.66 -13.26 -3.23
C GLN A 238 12.55 -12.09 -4.22
N ASN A 239 13.58 -11.83 -5.02
CA ASN A 239 13.58 -10.82 -6.08
C ASN A 239 13.47 -11.43 -7.49
N CYS A 240 13.19 -12.72 -7.61
CA CYS A 240 12.78 -13.31 -8.88
C CYS A 240 11.36 -12.84 -9.21
N ASP A 241 11.14 -12.52 -10.48
CA ASP A 241 9.85 -12.03 -10.97
C ASP A 241 8.70 -12.95 -10.57
N SER A 242 7.61 -12.39 -10.08
CA SER A 242 6.34 -13.04 -9.71
C SER A 242 6.41 -14.03 -8.53
N ARG A 243 7.55 -14.30 -7.93
CA ARG A 243 7.65 -15.36 -6.92
C ARG A 243 6.95 -15.05 -5.61
N LEU A 244 6.92 -13.78 -5.21
CA LEU A 244 6.18 -13.35 -4.02
C LEU A 244 4.69 -13.24 -4.32
N TYR A 245 4.34 -12.78 -5.53
CA TYR A 245 2.96 -12.84 -6.01
C TYR A 245 2.42 -14.28 -5.94
N ASN A 246 3.17 -15.26 -6.44
CA ASN A 246 2.75 -16.66 -6.50
C ASN A 246 2.48 -17.29 -5.13
N ASP A 247 3.25 -16.93 -4.10
CA ASP A 247 3.20 -17.62 -2.80
C ASP A 247 2.55 -16.78 -1.69
N MET A 248 2.64 -15.45 -1.76
CA MET A 248 2.21 -14.56 -0.68
C MET A 248 0.94 -13.75 -1.02
N ILE A 249 0.52 -13.71 -2.29
CA ILE A 249 -0.66 -12.95 -2.75
C ILE A 249 -1.69 -13.88 -3.40
N ASN A 250 -1.30 -14.65 -4.41
CA ASN A 250 -2.22 -15.47 -5.20
C ASN A 250 -3.03 -16.49 -4.39
N PRO A 251 -2.48 -17.17 -3.37
CA PRO A 251 -3.27 -18.08 -2.53
C PRO A 251 -4.35 -17.40 -1.67
N LEU A 252 -4.28 -16.07 -1.51
CA LEU A 252 -5.29 -15.27 -0.81
C LEU A 252 -6.42 -14.78 -1.73
N ALA A 253 -6.40 -15.11 -3.01
CA ALA A 253 -7.33 -14.58 -4.02
C ALA A 253 -8.83 -14.73 -3.67
N ARG A 254 -9.20 -15.78 -2.90
CA ARG A 254 -10.59 -16.02 -2.45
C ARG A 254 -11.01 -15.16 -1.26
N VAL A 255 -10.09 -14.43 -0.62
CA VAL A 255 -10.41 -13.55 0.50
C VAL A 255 -11.05 -12.27 -0.04
N ALA A 256 -12.25 -11.95 0.43
CA ALA A 256 -12.87 -10.66 0.12
C ALA A 256 -12.18 -9.55 0.93
N LEU A 257 -11.81 -8.46 0.26
CA LEU A 257 -11.06 -7.35 0.82
C LEU A 257 -11.82 -6.03 0.67
N LYS A 258 -11.62 -5.10 1.60
CA LYS A 258 -11.94 -3.68 1.44
C LYS A 258 -10.97 -3.02 0.48
N GLY A 259 -9.66 -3.30 0.63
CA GLY A 259 -8.62 -2.69 -0.19
C GLY A 259 -7.21 -3.11 0.18
N PHE A 260 -6.25 -2.37 -0.36
CA PHE A 260 -4.83 -2.68 -0.30
C PHE A 260 -4.03 -1.51 0.25
N LEU A 261 -2.92 -1.81 0.95
CA LEU A 261 -1.90 -0.84 1.34
C LEU A 261 -0.53 -1.30 0.83
N TRP A 262 0.26 -0.35 0.31
CA TRP A 262 1.54 -0.63 -0.31
C TRP A 262 2.64 0.33 0.13
N TYR A 263 3.79 -0.18 0.57
CA TYR A 263 4.95 0.66 0.83
C TYR A 263 6.21 0.01 0.25
N GLN A 264 6.59 0.43 -0.96
CA GLN A 264 7.71 -0.11 -1.72
C GLN A 264 8.17 0.92 -2.77
N GLY A 265 9.35 0.76 -3.31
CA GLY A 265 9.92 1.54 -4.41
C GLY A 265 11.42 1.73 -4.25
N GLU A 266 11.95 1.61 -3.02
CA GLU A 266 13.38 1.75 -2.74
C GLU A 266 14.21 0.72 -3.52
N GLY A 267 13.73 -0.53 -3.61
CA GLY A 267 14.36 -1.59 -4.39
C GLY A 267 14.43 -1.31 -5.89
N ASN A 268 13.53 -0.48 -6.40
CA ASN A 268 13.47 -0.09 -7.81
C ASN A 268 14.21 1.22 -8.12
N SER A 269 14.69 1.96 -7.13
CA SER A 269 15.36 3.25 -7.35
C SER A 269 16.60 3.17 -8.28
N LYS A 270 17.22 1.98 -8.36
CA LYS A 270 18.34 1.66 -9.24
C LYS A 270 18.08 0.49 -10.18
N TRP A 271 16.86 -0.02 -10.19
CA TRP A 271 16.48 -1.21 -10.94
C TRP A 271 15.17 -1.03 -11.65
N ASN A 272 15.14 -1.10 -12.98
CA ASN A 272 13.95 -0.86 -13.80
C ASN A 272 13.19 0.42 -13.38
N ARG A 273 13.90 1.40 -12.85
CA ARG A 273 13.35 2.65 -12.34
C ARG A 273 12.40 3.30 -13.33
N ASP A 274 12.86 3.42 -14.58
CA ASP A 274 12.12 4.11 -15.65
C ASP A 274 10.92 3.29 -16.19
N LEU A 275 10.72 2.08 -15.71
CA LEU A 275 9.52 1.26 -15.97
C LEU A 275 8.52 1.28 -14.81
N TYR A 276 8.86 1.92 -13.68
CA TYR A 276 8.02 1.89 -12.49
C TYR A 276 6.66 2.60 -12.70
N ASN A 277 6.59 3.61 -13.56
CA ASN A 277 5.34 4.27 -13.96
C ASN A 277 4.38 3.35 -14.75
N CYS A 278 4.88 2.24 -15.28
CA CYS A 278 4.07 1.18 -15.89
C CYS A 278 3.86 0.01 -14.91
N THR A 279 4.92 -0.49 -14.28
CA THR A 279 4.87 -1.72 -13.48
C THR A 279 4.04 -1.57 -12.21
N PHE A 280 4.09 -0.43 -11.53
CA PHE A 280 3.29 -0.21 -10.34
C PHE A 280 1.79 -0.05 -10.64
N PRO A 281 1.33 0.77 -11.60
CA PRO A 281 -0.07 0.75 -12.04
C PRO A 281 -0.55 -0.61 -12.53
N ALA A 282 0.29 -1.37 -13.25
CA ALA A 282 -0.07 -2.70 -13.72
C ALA A 282 -0.18 -3.75 -12.59
N LEU A 283 0.59 -3.59 -11.51
CA LEU A 283 0.41 -4.39 -10.30
C LEU A 283 -0.94 -4.10 -9.65
N ILE A 284 -1.34 -2.82 -9.51
CA ILE A 284 -2.64 -2.43 -8.93
C ILE A 284 -3.78 -3.06 -9.72
N ASP A 285 -3.76 -2.93 -11.06
CA ASP A 285 -4.77 -3.51 -11.93
C ASP A 285 -4.83 -5.05 -11.75
N ALA A 286 -3.66 -5.72 -11.77
CA ALA A 286 -3.58 -7.17 -11.66
C ALA A 286 -4.08 -7.70 -10.31
N TRP A 287 -3.82 -7.00 -9.21
CA TRP A 287 -4.34 -7.40 -7.89
C TRP A 287 -5.85 -7.18 -7.79
N ARG A 288 -6.36 -6.05 -8.30
CA ARG A 288 -7.81 -5.83 -8.38
C ARG A 288 -8.50 -6.92 -9.19
N ASP A 289 -7.95 -7.26 -10.36
CA ASP A 289 -8.47 -8.34 -11.22
C ASP A 289 -8.43 -9.70 -10.50
N LEU A 290 -7.33 -10.03 -9.83
CA LEU A 290 -7.19 -11.28 -9.09
C LEU A 290 -8.29 -11.43 -8.03
N PHE A 291 -8.41 -10.46 -7.14
CA PHE A 291 -9.33 -10.54 -6.01
C PHE A 291 -10.79 -10.40 -6.44
N SER A 292 -11.13 -9.51 -7.36
CA SER A 292 -12.51 -9.36 -7.84
C SER A 292 -12.99 -10.56 -8.65
N SER A 293 -12.11 -11.25 -9.34
CA SER A 293 -12.45 -12.45 -10.11
C SER A 293 -12.64 -13.70 -9.23
N ASN A 294 -12.06 -13.75 -8.04
CA ASN A 294 -12.05 -14.95 -7.18
C ASN A 294 -12.83 -14.76 -5.87
N SER A 295 -13.12 -13.52 -5.48
CA SER A 295 -13.89 -13.17 -4.30
C SER A 295 -14.93 -12.08 -4.63
N ASN A 296 -15.66 -11.60 -3.63
CA ASN A 296 -16.56 -10.46 -3.76
C ASN A 296 -15.87 -9.13 -3.41
N THR A 297 -14.58 -9.00 -3.69
CA THR A 297 -13.84 -7.74 -3.64
C THR A 297 -14.32 -6.82 -4.76
N ASP A 298 -14.50 -5.52 -4.45
CA ASP A 298 -14.85 -4.50 -5.46
C ASP A 298 -13.78 -4.48 -6.57
N PRO A 299 -14.15 -4.55 -7.86
CA PRO A 299 -13.18 -4.43 -8.97
C PRO A 299 -12.34 -3.15 -8.92
N ASP A 300 -12.89 -2.09 -8.33
CA ASP A 300 -12.21 -0.82 -8.09
C ASP A 300 -11.78 -0.67 -6.62
N ALA A 301 -11.45 -1.75 -5.93
CA ALA A 301 -11.06 -1.72 -4.52
C ALA A 301 -10.01 -0.62 -4.25
N PRO A 302 -10.18 0.19 -3.19
CA PRO A 302 -9.24 1.24 -2.85
C PRO A 302 -7.82 0.70 -2.67
N PHE A 303 -6.83 1.44 -3.22
CA PHE A 303 -5.43 1.08 -3.11
C PHE A 303 -4.64 2.26 -2.51
N GLY A 304 -4.17 2.13 -1.27
CA GLY A 304 -3.34 3.11 -0.60
C GLY A 304 -1.86 2.82 -0.79
N PHE A 305 -1.04 3.86 -1.03
CA PHE A 305 0.40 3.66 -1.03
C PHE A 305 1.15 4.77 -0.29
N VAL A 306 2.39 4.48 0.09
CA VAL A 306 3.29 5.45 0.70
C VAL A 306 4.36 5.82 -0.31
N GLN A 307 4.55 7.12 -0.60
CA GLN A 307 5.69 7.59 -1.37
C GLN A 307 7.00 7.31 -0.61
N LEU A 308 8.13 7.23 -1.33
CA LEU A 308 9.41 6.99 -0.69
C LEU A 308 9.76 8.09 0.32
N ALA A 309 10.11 7.70 1.53
CA ALA A 309 10.63 8.61 2.55
C ALA A 309 12.01 9.18 2.16
N PRO A 310 12.46 10.28 2.77
CA PRO A 310 13.83 10.78 2.61
C PRO A 310 14.85 9.77 3.13
N TRP A 311 16.04 9.77 2.51
CA TRP A 311 17.14 8.90 2.96
C TRP A 311 18.47 9.65 3.08
N ARG A 312 19.19 9.89 1.96
CA ARG A 312 20.53 10.49 1.94
C ARG A 312 20.42 11.99 1.64
N PRO A 313 20.79 12.88 2.58
CA PRO A 313 20.52 14.33 2.40
C PRO A 313 21.36 14.98 1.30
N ASP A 314 22.57 14.51 1.07
CA ASP A 314 23.53 15.18 0.16
C ASP A 314 23.72 14.45 -1.18
N THR A 315 22.88 13.44 -1.46
CA THR A 315 23.01 12.71 -2.72
C THR A 315 22.38 13.47 -3.88
N LEU A 316 23.03 13.36 -5.04
CA LEU A 316 22.52 13.83 -6.32
C LEU A 316 21.95 12.69 -7.18
N GLU A 317 21.74 11.49 -6.62
CA GLU A 317 21.09 10.40 -7.32
C GLU A 317 19.62 10.72 -7.59
N ALA A 318 19.14 10.42 -8.80
CA ALA A 318 17.77 10.70 -9.24
C ALA A 318 16.76 9.61 -8.81
N GLY A 319 17.23 8.49 -8.25
CA GLY A 319 16.41 7.30 -8.03
C GLY A 319 15.12 7.57 -7.26
N PHE A 320 15.19 8.19 -6.08
CA PHE A 320 14.03 8.42 -5.22
C PHE A 320 13.03 9.45 -5.79
N PRO A 321 13.45 10.65 -6.23
CA PRO A 321 12.48 11.60 -6.81
C PRO A 321 11.79 11.04 -8.04
N VAL A 322 12.49 10.29 -8.89
CA VAL A 322 11.89 9.64 -10.08
C VAL A 322 10.88 8.56 -9.67
N ILE A 323 11.21 7.70 -8.70
CA ILE A 323 10.25 6.70 -8.21
C ILE A 323 9.01 7.38 -7.61
N ARG A 324 9.14 8.43 -6.81
CA ARG A 324 7.98 9.16 -6.26
C ARG A 324 7.07 9.72 -7.34
N TRP A 325 7.66 10.21 -8.44
CA TRP A 325 6.93 10.66 -9.62
C TRP A 325 6.19 9.50 -10.30
N HIS A 326 6.89 8.40 -10.52
CA HIS A 326 6.32 7.19 -11.13
C HIS A 326 5.28 6.48 -10.25
N GLN A 327 5.34 6.61 -8.93
CA GLN A 327 4.30 6.09 -8.02
C GLN A 327 2.92 6.70 -8.29
N THR A 328 2.87 7.88 -8.88
CA THR A 328 1.65 8.57 -9.27
C THR A 328 1.30 8.42 -10.77
N ALA A 329 1.95 7.50 -11.48
CA ALA A 329 1.87 7.38 -12.93
C ALA A 329 2.20 8.70 -13.66
N ASP A 330 3.16 9.44 -13.12
CA ASP A 330 3.69 10.71 -13.66
C ASP A 330 2.73 11.93 -13.57
N TYR A 331 1.73 11.87 -12.70
CA TYR A 331 0.81 12.98 -12.44
C TYR A 331 1.22 13.86 -11.24
N GLY A 332 2.03 13.34 -10.31
CA GLY A 332 2.41 14.01 -9.06
C GLY A 332 1.40 13.85 -7.91
N PHE A 333 0.20 13.34 -8.17
CA PHE A 333 -0.86 13.10 -7.17
C PHE A 333 -1.76 11.93 -7.55
N VAL A 334 -2.51 11.42 -6.60
CA VAL A 334 -3.59 10.43 -6.77
C VAL A 334 -4.78 10.81 -5.86
N PRO A 335 -6.06 10.52 -6.26
CA PRO A 335 -6.44 9.81 -7.48
C PRO A 335 -6.23 10.66 -8.74
N ASN A 336 -6.00 9.99 -9.86
CA ASN A 336 -5.88 10.60 -11.19
C ASN A 336 -6.51 9.68 -12.26
N GLU A 337 -6.50 10.10 -13.53
CA GLU A 337 -7.13 9.36 -14.64
C GLU A 337 -6.57 7.94 -14.84
N ARG A 338 -5.31 7.68 -14.48
CA ARG A 338 -4.68 6.35 -14.58
C ARG A 338 -4.87 5.52 -13.30
N LEU A 339 -4.95 6.18 -12.17
CA LEU A 339 -4.98 5.56 -10.84
C LEU A 339 -6.24 6.01 -10.09
N GLU A 340 -7.41 5.57 -10.59
CA GLU A 340 -8.70 5.82 -9.95
C GLU A 340 -8.80 5.03 -8.63
N LYS A 341 -9.48 5.60 -7.63
CA LYS A 341 -9.60 5.05 -6.27
C LYS A 341 -8.26 4.63 -5.63
N VAL A 342 -7.18 5.32 -6.01
CA VAL A 342 -5.86 5.21 -5.36
C VAL A 342 -5.66 6.41 -4.45
N PHE A 343 -5.03 6.20 -3.29
CA PHE A 343 -4.70 7.26 -2.34
C PHE A 343 -3.27 7.09 -1.83
N MET A 344 -2.67 8.18 -1.33
CA MET A 344 -1.28 8.15 -0.92
C MET A 344 -1.00 8.92 0.36
N ALA A 345 0.04 8.49 1.08
CA ALA A 345 0.73 9.31 2.08
C ALA A 345 2.07 9.77 1.52
N SER A 346 2.37 11.07 1.70
CA SER A 346 3.68 11.63 1.35
C SER A 346 4.50 11.85 2.62
N PRO A 347 5.55 11.03 2.88
CA PRO A 347 6.40 11.12 4.05
C PRO A 347 7.69 11.91 3.76
N LEU A 348 7.69 12.85 2.81
CA LEU A 348 8.88 13.55 2.36
C LEU A 348 9.56 14.40 3.45
N ASP A 349 8.86 14.69 4.51
CA ASP A 349 9.30 15.46 5.67
C ASP A 349 9.64 14.59 6.90
N THR A 350 9.68 13.27 6.74
CA THR A 350 10.01 12.34 7.84
C THR A 350 11.50 11.97 7.87
N PHE A 351 12.38 12.89 7.48
CA PHE A 351 13.81 12.66 7.51
C PHE A 351 14.28 12.26 8.91
N ASP A 352 15.04 11.18 8.98
CA ASP A 352 15.58 10.60 10.21
C ASP A 352 17.09 10.43 10.05
N ASP A 353 17.85 11.30 10.67
CA ASP A 353 19.32 11.37 10.56
C ASP A 353 20.06 10.38 11.46
N ARG A 354 19.31 9.55 12.23
CA ARG A 354 19.94 8.54 13.08
C ARG A 354 20.66 7.50 12.24
N GLU A 355 21.84 7.10 12.71
CA GLU A 355 22.55 5.96 12.15
C GLU A 355 21.96 4.65 12.67
N GLY A 356 21.79 3.66 11.76
CA GLY A 356 21.32 2.32 12.10
C GLY A 356 19.85 2.08 11.82
N TYR A 357 19.22 1.25 12.64
CA TYR A 357 17.82 0.86 12.49
C TYR A 357 17.10 1.03 13.85
N PRO A 358 16.02 1.81 13.95
CA PRO A 358 15.45 2.67 12.90
C PRO A 358 16.33 3.89 12.58
N GLY A 359 16.19 4.43 11.37
CA GLY A 359 16.90 5.60 10.87
C GLY A 359 17.36 5.41 9.42
N GLY A 360 17.92 6.43 8.83
CA GLY A 360 18.33 6.42 7.43
C GLY A 360 17.18 6.08 6.47
N ILE A 361 17.32 5.01 5.67
CA ILE A 361 16.29 4.56 4.71
C ILE A 361 15.00 4.06 5.40
N HIS A 362 15.04 3.78 6.70
CA HIS A 362 13.93 3.30 7.53
C HIS A 362 13.57 4.31 8.62
N PRO A 363 13.00 5.49 8.29
CA PRO A 363 12.67 6.48 9.31
C PRO A 363 11.65 5.95 10.31
N GLY A 364 11.91 6.20 11.60
CA GLY A 364 11.07 5.71 12.70
C GLY A 364 9.77 6.49 12.91
N TYR A 365 9.48 7.52 12.11
CA TYR A 365 8.29 8.38 12.21
C TYR A 365 7.07 7.76 11.50
N LYS A 366 6.72 6.49 11.82
CA LYS A 366 5.62 5.76 11.15
C LYS A 366 4.24 6.22 11.60
N GLN A 367 4.12 6.88 12.74
CA GLN A 367 2.86 7.44 13.24
C GLN A 367 2.22 8.38 12.24
N ILE A 368 2.98 9.38 11.80
CA ILE A 368 2.49 10.39 10.85
C ILE A 368 2.21 9.79 9.46
N VAL A 369 2.93 8.72 9.09
CA VAL A 369 2.69 8.01 7.83
C VAL A 369 1.33 7.30 7.87
N GLY A 370 1.03 6.56 8.95
CA GLY A 370 -0.25 5.90 9.16
C GLY A 370 -1.41 6.90 9.24
N GLU A 371 -1.22 8.03 9.93
CA GLU A 371 -2.21 9.10 10.04
C GLU A 371 -2.53 9.72 8.67
N ARG A 372 -1.52 10.12 7.89
CA ARG A 372 -1.72 10.68 6.54
C ARG A 372 -2.38 9.69 5.59
N LEU A 373 -1.99 8.42 5.68
CA LEU A 373 -2.61 7.38 4.88
C LEU A 373 -4.09 7.19 5.27
N ALA A 374 -4.43 7.27 6.57
CA ALA A 374 -5.80 7.20 7.05
C ALA A 374 -6.64 8.40 6.61
N VAL A 375 -6.10 9.62 6.66
CA VAL A 375 -6.77 10.84 6.16
C VAL A 375 -7.12 10.69 4.68
N ALA A 376 -6.18 10.24 3.86
CA ALA A 376 -6.41 10.00 2.44
C ALA A 376 -7.38 8.83 2.21
N GLY A 377 -7.32 7.79 3.06
CA GLY A 377 -8.24 6.65 3.05
C GLY A 377 -9.68 7.04 3.40
N MET A 378 -9.89 7.93 4.37
CA MET A 378 -11.22 8.50 4.67
C MET A 378 -11.84 9.15 3.45
N PHE A 379 -11.04 9.84 2.65
CA PHE A 379 -11.52 10.45 1.41
C PHE A 379 -11.84 9.39 0.34
N VAL A 380 -10.90 8.53 -0.03
CA VAL A 380 -11.02 7.64 -1.20
C VAL A 380 -11.81 6.38 -0.89
N ALA A 381 -11.57 5.74 0.27
CA ALA A 381 -12.14 4.44 0.60
C ALA A 381 -13.48 4.52 1.34
N TYR A 382 -13.75 5.65 2.01
CA TYR A 382 -14.95 5.82 2.82
C TYR A 382 -15.85 6.98 2.35
N GLY A 383 -15.58 7.52 1.16
CA GLY A 383 -16.52 8.36 0.42
C GLY A 383 -16.72 9.77 0.98
N ASN A 384 -15.71 10.33 1.65
CA ASN A 384 -15.78 11.73 2.06
C ASN A 384 -15.60 12.67 0.85
N ASP A 385 -16.36 13.76 0.83
CA ASP A 385 -16.42 14.72 -0.26
C ASP A 385 -15.41 15.89 -0.03
N MET A 386 -14.71 16.30 -1.09
CA MET A 386 -13.79 17.46 -1.04
C MET A 386 -14.50 18.78 -0.71
N ASP A 387 -15.75 18.92 -1.11
CA ASP A 387 -16.47 20.20 -0.95
C ASP A 387 -17.03 20.40 0.46
N THR A 388 -17.25 19.30 1.20
CA THR A 388 -17.97 19.34 2.49
C THR A 388 -17.18 18.77 3.66
N GLY A 389 -16.12 17.99 3.41
CA GLY A 389 -15.33 17.32 4.44
C GLY A 389 -13.93 17.90 4.64
N PRO A 390 -13.30 17.66 5.80
CA PRO A 390 -11.94 18.13 6.08
C PRO A 390 -10.87 17.25 5.40
N TYR A 391 -11.23 16.05 4.96
CA TYR A 391 -10.28 15.08 4.43
C TYR A 391 -9.84 15.41 3.01
N ARG A 392 -8.55 15.20 2.73
CA ARG A 392 -7.95 15.38 1.41
C ARG A 392 -7.15 14.14 1.02
N PRO A 393 -7.16 13.75 -0.26
CA PRO A 393 -6.40 12.58 -0.73
C PRO A 393 -4.89 12.82 -0.79
N TYR A 394 -4.46 14.07 -0.80
CA TYR A 394 -3.06 14.53 -0.85
C TYR A 394 -2.94 15.96 -0.31
N GLY A 395 -1.71 16.41 -0.06
CA GLY A 395 -1.41 17.81 0.26
C GLY A 395 -1.51 18.73 -0.97
N PRO A 396 -1.27 20.03 -0.83
CA PRO A 396 -1.46 21.01 -1.90
C PRO A 396 -0.67 20.65 -3.17
N VAL A 397 -1.37 20.63 -4.32
CA VAL A 397 -0.74 20.54 -5.65
C VAL A 397 -1.07 21.80 -6.43
N PRO A 398 -0.18 22.29 -7.32
CA PRO A 398 -0.46 23.46 -8.12
C PRO A 398 -1.59 23.15 -9.13
N THR A 399 -2.53 24.08 -9.21
CA THR A 399 -3.56 24.09 -10.26
C THR A 399 -3.12 24.89 -11.48
N LEU A 400 -2.14 25.78 -11.29
CA LEU A 400 -1.59 26.63 -12.34
C LEU A 400 -0.13 26.98 -12.03
N VAL A 401 0.73 26.82 -13.01
CA VAL A 401 2.10 27.35 -13.00
C VAL A 401 2.26 28.24 -14.23
N GLU A 402 2.58 29.49 -14.02
CA GLU A 402 2.72 30.50 -15.07
C GLU A 402 4.09 31.18 -15.00
N ILE A 403 4.65 31.50 -16.15
CA ILE A 403 5.82 32.36 -16.24
C ILE A 403 5.44 33.65 -16.98
N ASP A 404 5.80 34.81 -16.44
CA ASP A 404 5.49 36.10 -17.06
C ASP A 404 6.67 36.60 -17.95
N SER A 405 6.43 37.68 -18.68
CA SER A 405 7.42 38.30 -19.58
C SER A 405 8.65 38.89 -18.84
N SER A 406 8.62 38.93 -17.51
CA SER A 406 9.74 39.35 -16.65
C SER A 406 10.48 38.15 -16.06
N ASN A 407 10.21 36.93 -16.53
CA ASN A 407 10.75 35.67 -16.03
C ASN A 407 10.41 35.38 -14.56
N VAL A 408 9.26 35.84 -14.09
CA VAL A 408 8.73 35.50 -12.76
C VAL A 408 7.75 34.35 -12.90
N ILE A 409 7.99 33.25 -12.17
CA ILE A 409 7.05 32.14 -12.10
C ILE A 409 6.06 32.38 -10.99
N LYS A 410 4.77 32.15 -11.28
CA LYS A 410 3.70 32.10 -10.29
C LYS A 410 3.19 30.66 -10.19
N VAL A 411 3.12 30.17 -8.95
CA VAL A 411 2.57 28.85 -8.62
C VAL A 411 1.32 29.06 -7.81
N THR A 412 0.16 28.70 -8.38
CA THR A 412 -1.15 28.81 -7.73
C THR A 412 -1.65 27.43 -7.33
N TYR A 413 -2.04 27.27 -6.07
CA TYR A 413 -2.58 26.06 -5.49
C TYR A 413 -4.12 26.11 -5.43
N GLY A 414 -4.76 24.94 -5.39
CA GLY A 414 -6.21 24.83 -5.28
C GLY A 414 -6.75 25.29 -3.92
N ASP A 415 -6.07 24.91 -2.85
CA ASP A 415 -6.41 25.24 -1.45
C ASP A 415 -5.41 26.25 -0.87
N ASP A 416 -5.75 26.80 0.30
CA ASP A 416 -4.86 27.67 1.06
C ASP A 416 -3.62 26.88 1.52
N ILE A 417 -2.45 27.53 1.44
CA ILE A 417 -1.16 26.95 1.79
C ILE A 417 -0.51 27.69 2.95
N VAL A 418 0.33 26.96 3.67
CA VAL A 418 1.34 27.49 4.58
C VAL A 418 2.70 27.35 3.90
N TYR A 419 3.45 28.43 3.78
CA TYR A 419 4.78 28.42 3.18
C TYR A 419 5.84 28.88 4.19
N ASP A 420 6.80 27.98 4.47
CA ASP A 420 7.96 28.23 5.32
C ASP A 420 9.24 28.03 4.51
N ASN A 421 9.92 29.11 4.16
CA ASN A 421 11.17 29.11 3.40
C ASN A 421 12.41 29.41 4.27
N THR A 422 12.33 29.21 5.58
CA THR A 422 13.42 29.57 6.50
C THR A 422 14.70 28.79 6.28
N GLU A 423 14.63 27.57 5.73
CA GLU A 423 15.79 26.71 5.50
C GLU A 423 16.06 26.43 4.02
N ILE A 424 15.01 26.18 3.23
CA ILE A 424 15.07 25.83 1.81
C ILE A 424 13.87 26.46 1.09
N SER A 425 13.97 26.68 -0.21
CA SER A 425 12.81 27.10 -1.01
C SER A 425 11.90 25.91 -1.38
N GLY A 426 12.48 24.74 -1.51
CA GLY A 426 11.82 23.53 -2.04
C GLY A 426 11.66 23.51 -3.56
N PHE A 427 12.03 24.59 -4.27
CA PHE A 427 11.87 24.71 -5.72
C PHE A 427 13.21 24.54 -6.43
N TYR A 428 13.14 23.91 -7.59
CA TYR A 428 14.28 23.56 -8.41
C TYR A 428 13.99 23.85 -9.89
N TYR A 429 15.01 24.19 -10.64
CA TYR A 429 14.95 24.18 -12.10
C TYR A 429 16.11 23.38 -12.67
N CYS A 430 15.88 22.76 -13.83
CA CYS A 430 16.95 22.10 -14.55
C CYS A 430 17.53 23.04 -15.60
N GLN A 431 18.88 23.07 -15.69
CA GLN A 431 19.62 23.99 -16.56
C GLN A 431 19.57 23.64 -18.05
N ASP A 432 19.14 22.43 -18.40
CA ASP A 432 19.05 21.93 -19.76
C ASP A 432 17.60 21.81 -20.22
N ASP A 433 17.42 21.34 -21.46
CA ASP A 433 16.10 21.02 -21.97
C ASP A 433 15.42 19.90 -21.13
N PRO A 434 14.07 19.88 -21.09
CA PRO A 434 13.32 18.93 -20.24
C PRO A 434 13.67 17.45 -20.46
N GLU A 435 13.91 17.03 -21.72
CA GLU A 435 14.22 15.63 -22.04
C GLU A 435 15.58 15.23 -21.46
N SER A 436 16.57 16.13 -21.55
CA SER A 436 17.89 15.92 -20.95
C SER A 436 17.85 15.87 -19.42
N CYS A 437 16.92 16.60 -18.79
CA CYS A 437 16.74 16.62 -17.34
C CYS A 437 16.16 15.32 -16.80
N ASP A 438 15.29 14.69 -17.57
CA ASP A 438 14.61 13.44 -17.19
C ASP A 438 15.45 12.18 -17.48
N SER A 439 16.38 12.26 -18.42
CA SER A 439 17.14 11.10 -18.92
C SER A 439 18.38 10.73 -18.08
N THR A 440 18.66 11.42 -16.98
CA THR A 440 19.90 11.24 -16.22
C THR A 440 19.68 10.48 -14.91
N ASP A 441 20.68 9.67 -14.52
CA ASP A 441 20.72 9.01 -13.21
C ASP A 441 21.12 9.97 -12.07
N THR A 442 21.44 11.24 -12.41
CA THR A 442 21.91 12.24 -11.45
C THR A 442 21.08 13.53 -11.52
N LEU A 443 21.02 14.24 -10.40
CA LEU A 443 20.36 15.54 -10.25
C LEU A 443 21.35 16.72 -10.34
N GLU A 444 22.56 16.52 -10.89
CA GLU A 444 23.60 17.57 -10.99
C GLU A 444 23.14 18.81 -11.78
N ARG A 445 22.22 18.61 -12.72
CA ARG A 445 21.66 19.68 -13.57
C ARG A 445 20.51 20.44 -12.90
N TRP A 446 19.99 19.91 -11.80
CA TRP A 446 18.90 20.53 -11.04
C TRP A 446 19.46 21.49 -10.00
N VAL A 447 19.13 22.75 -10.14
CA VAL A 447 19.59 23.85 -9.28
C VAL A 447 18.45 24.25 -8.35
N GLU A 448 18.73 24.28 -7.05
CA GLU A 448 17.81 24.83 -6.06
C GLU A 448 17.69 26.34 -6.22
N ILE A 449 16.45 26.84 -6.21
CA ILE A 449 16.15 28.26 -6.19
C ILE A 449 16.36 28.78 -4.77
N ALA A 450 17.03 29.93 -4.63
CA ALA A 450 17.28 30.52 -3.32
C ALA A 450 15.96 30.87 -2.60
N SER A 451 15.90 30.66 -1.30
CA SER A 451 14.67 30.86 -0.53
C SER A 451 14.18 32.30 -0.53
N ASP A 452 15.08 33.29 -0.63
CA ASP A 452 14.74 34.71 -0.73
C ASP A 452 14.16 35.12 -2.11
N ALA A 453 14.27 34.25 -3.11
CA ALA A 453 13.63 34.45 -4.42
C ALA A 453 12.15 34.06 -4.44
N VAL A 454 11.65 33.40 -3.39
CA VAL A 454 10.26 32.91 -3.30
C VAL A 454 9.49 33.72 -2.28
N THR A 455 8.35 34.28 -2.69
CA THR A 455 7.48 35.07 -1.84
C THR A 455 6.03 34.64 -1.95
N MET A 456 5.30 34.67 -0.85
CA MET A 456 3.87 34.42 -0.82
C MET A 456 3.13 35.69 -1.25
N VAL A 457 2.29 35.59 -2.29
CA VAL A 457 1.49 36.72 -2.84
C VAL A 457 0.15 36.81 -2.15
N ASP A 458 -0.48 35.68 -1.94
CA ASP A 458 -1.75 35.51 -1.23
C ASP A 458 -1.81 34.11 -0.60
N SER A 459 -2.92 33.71 0.00
CA SER A 459 -3.05 32.41 0.70
C SER A 459 -2.88 31.18 -0.20
N LYS A 460 -2.86 31.34 -1.54
CA LYS A 460 -2.78 30.25 -2.51
C LYS A 460 -1.64 30.40 -3.51
N THR A 461 -0.98 31.54 -3.57
CA THR A 461 -0.06 31.86 -4.67
C THR A 461 1.33 32.21 -4.18
N LEU A 462 2.33 31.51 -4.73
CA LEU A 462 3.74 31.84 -4.59
C LEU A 462 4.26 32.54 -5.86
N SER A 463 5.12 33.54 -5.68
CA SER A 463 5.86 34.23 -6.74
C SER A 463 7.34 33.89 -6.61
N ILE A 464 7.95 33.44 -7.69
CA ILE A 464 9.33 32.98 -7.73
C ILE A 464 10.10 33.82 -8.75
N ASN A 465 10.99 34.66 -8.23
CA ASN A 465 11.82 35.57 -9.01
C ASN A 465 13.24 35.00 -9.12
N ALA A 466 13.48 34.18 -10.16
CA ALA A 466 14.77 33.58 -10.44
C ALA A 466 15.18 33.83 -11.89
N GLN A 467 16.49 33.74 -12.18
CA GLN A 467 17.00 33.80 -13.54
C GLN A 467 17.13 32.40 -14.10
N PHE A 468 16.42 32.11 -15.19
CA PHE A 468 16.47 30.81 -15.86
C PHE A 468 17.47 30.87 -17.03
N PRO A 469 18.34 29.86 -17.19
CA PRO A 469 19.47 29.91 -18.12
C PRO A 469 19.09 29.67 -19.59
N SER A 470 17.88 29.14 -19.87
CA SER A 470 17.42 28.79 -21.21
C SER A 470 15.98 29.20 -21.45
N ASP A 471 15.59 29.28 -22.74
CA ASP A 471 14.21 29.55 -23.12
C ASP A 471 13.24 28.38 -22.78
N HIS A 472 13.79 27.17 -22.60
CA HIS A 472 13.07 25.97 -22.21
C HIS A 472 13.79 25.30 -21.03
N PHE A 473 13.05 24.93 -20.01
CA PHE A 473 13.61 24.29 -18.80
C PHE A 473 12.54 23.47 -18.06
N SER A 474 12.95 22.52 -17.23
CA SER A 474 12.07 21.87 -16.27
C SER A 474 12.08 22.64 -14.94
N PHE A 475 10.89 22.75 -14.34
CA PHE A 475 10.68 23.37 -13.04
C PHE A 475 9.98 22.38 -12.11
N ALA A 476 10.43 22.25 -10.86
CA ALA A 476 9.95 21.22 -9.95
C ALA A 476 9.93 21.68 -8.49
N TYR A 477 9.12 21.00 -7.69
CA TYR A 477 9.07 21.10 -6.24
C TYR A 477 9.50 19.79 -5.59
N ALA A 478 10.26 19.88 -4.48
CA ALA A 478 10.75 18.75 -3.68
C ALA A 478 11.53 17.67 -4.48
N TRP A 479 12.24 18.09 -5.54
CA TRP A 479 12.92 17.21 -6.50
C TRP A 479 14.31 16.79 -6.01
N ARG A 480 14.37 16.16 -4.83
CA ARG A 480 15.59 15.61 -4.20
C ARG A 480 15.25 14.30 -3.50
N GLU A 481 16.26 13.46 -3.26
CA GLU A 481 16.10 12.27 -2.42
C GLU A 481 15.66 12.67 -1.01
N THR A 482 16.35 13.66 -0.42
CA THR A 482 15.97 14.27 0.85
C THR A 482 15.68 15.75 0.62
N PRO A 483 14.40 16.13 0.39
CA PRO A 483 14.02 17.51 0.11
C PRO A 483 13.83 18.35 1.38
N VAL A 484 14.38 17.94 2.52
CA VAL A 484 14.26 18.58 3.83
C VAL A 484 15.57 18.52 4.59
N LYS A 485 15.75 19.42 5.56
CA LYS A 485 16.91 19.41 6.47
C LYS A 485 16.55 18.92 7.88
N ARG A 486 15.26 18.87 8.20
CA ARG A 486 14.75 18.44 9.51
C ARG A 486 13.41 17.73 9.36
N TYR A 487 12.99 17.05 10.42
CA TYR A 487 11.64 16.49 10.54
C TYR A 487 10.57 17.60 10.41
N LEU A 488 9.53 17.37 9.61
CA LEU A 488 8.46 18.33 9.27
C LEU A 488 8.97 19.65 8.67
N GLY A 489 10.03 19.58 7.86
CA GLY A 489 10.71 20.77 7.31
C GLY A 489 10.46 21.02 5.82
N LEU A 490 9.38 20.51 5.22
CA LEU A 490 8.99 20.89 3.85
C LEU A 490 8.47 22.33 3.82
N PRO A 491 8.75 23.09 2.74
CA PRO A 491 8.31 24.49 2.66
C PRO A 491 6.80 24.66 2.45
N VAL A 492 6.11 23.73 1.77
CA VAL A 492 4.68 23.89 1.42
C VAL A 492 3.83 22.82 2.10
N TYR A 493 2.88 23.27 2.89
CA TYR A 493 1.83 22.43 3.51
C TYR A 493 0.45 23.00 3.21
N GLY A 494 -0.58 22.16 3.30
CA GLY A 494 -1.96 22.61 3.46
C GLY A 494 -2.17 23.29 4.81
N ASP A 495 -3.28 24.00 4.96
CA ASP A 495 -3.66 24.62 6.22
C ASP A 495 -4.05 23.56 7.29
N GLU A 496 -4.22 24.01 8.54
CA GLU A 496 -4.59 23.12 9.65
C GLU A 496 -5.99 22.50 9.49
N GLN A 497 -6.89 23.12 8.73
CA GLN A 497 -8.24 22.58 8.47
C GLN A 497 -8.17 21.32 7.58
N HIS A 498 -7.08 21.14 6.84
CA HIS A 498 -6.83 20.03 5.96
C HIS A 498 -5.66 19.14 6.44
N PHE A 499 -5.54 18.98 7.76
CA PHE A 499 -4.52 18.12 8.42
C PHE A 499 -3.06 18.50 8.12
N SER A 500 -2.79 19.73 7.67
CA SER A 500 -1.42 20.20 7.34
C SER A 500 -0.64 19.18 6.50
N LEU A 501 -1.27 18.59 5.47
CA LEU A 501 -0.62 17.63 4.59
C LEU A 501 0.49 18.31 3.78
N PRO A 502 1.67 17.69 3.63
CA PRO A 502 2.75 18.24 2.82
C PRO A 502 2.42 18.18 1.33
N SER A 503 2.83 19.21 0.59
CA SER A 503 2.80 19.17 -0.88
C SER A 503 3.65 17.98 -1.37
N PRO A 504 3.10 17.09 -2.22
CA PRO A 504 3.89 16.04 -2.85
C PRO A 504 4.89 16.63 -3.86
N PRO A 505 5.89 15.86 -4.32
CA PRO A 505 6.78 16.31 -5.38
C PRO A 505 6.03 16.40 -6.71
N TRP A 506 6.29 17.47 -7.45
CA TRP A 506 5.75 17.68 -8.79
C TRP A 506 6.77 18.35 -9.71
N LYS A 507 6.56 18.26 -11.02
CA LYS A 507 7.37 18.92 -12.04
C LYS A 507 6.51 19.34 -13.24
N VAL A 508 6.97 20.39 -13.93
CA VAL A 508 6.39 20.90 -15.18
C VAL A 508 7.49 21.32 -16.14
N ALA A 509 7.21 21.29 -17.43
CA ALA A 509 8.06 21.89 -18.45
C ALA A 509 7.68 23.35 -18.66
N CYS A 510 8.63 24.27 -18.68
CA CYS A 510 8.41 25.68 -18.87
C CYS A 510 9.13 26.23 -20.11
N SER A 511 8.51 27.24 -20.76
CA SER A 511 9.10 28.02 -21.85
C SER A 511 8.96 29.51 -21.55
N VAL A 512 10.03 30.27 -21.82
CA VAL A 512 10.02 31.74 -21.68
C VAL A 512 9.43 32.41 -22.91
N GLN A 513 9.54 31.76 -24.10
CA GLN A 513 9.04 32.30 -25.38
C GLN A 513 8.39 31.20 -26.24
N PRO A 514 7.03 31.14 -26.31
CA PRO A 514 6.07 31.92 -25.54
C PRO A 514 6.08 31.55 -24.04
N PRO A 515 5.73 32.48 -23.13
CA PRO A 515 5.73 32.18 -21.71
C PRO A 515 4.59 31.21 -21.37
N VAL A 516 4.97 29.96 -21.00
CA VAL A 516 4.05 28.88 -20.64
C VAL A 516 4.77 27.82 -19.79
N CYS A 517 4.07 27.23 -18.82
CA CYS A 517 4.47 26.00 -18.15
C CYS A 517 3.35 24.96 -18.27
N SER A 518 3.69 23.70 -18.59
CA SER A 518 2.74 22.62 -18.79
C SER A 518 3.29 21.26 -18.31
#